data_a622c0e36e71e4abc379481f34cd8951
#
_entry.id   a622c0e36e71e4abc379481f34cd8951
#
_cell.length_a   1.000
_cell.length_b   1.000
_cell.length_c   1.000
_cell.angle_alpha   90.00
_cell.angle_beta   90.00
_cell.angle_gamma   90.00
#
_symmetry.space_group_name_H-M   'P 1'
#
loop_
_entity.id
_entity.type
_entity.pdbx_description
1 polymer ?
#
loop_
_entity_poly.entity_id
_entity_poly.type
_entity_poly.pdbx_seq_one_letter_code
_entity_poly.pdbx_strand_id
1 'polypeptide(L)'
;GIERAMGAGGFGAHQFKPVIHHKFVQLIAMQKTFLGRFNIHASQEQKAFYKSTMTGPVVDEVNRMRKIAIDSPITGSTGDVDATHWFKTITAKINLLKTVEDKIASDLQASTAAIETAALTAFIVLAVITLVLMILTAAMVYYVVTGITRPLADMTDAMSALAEGDKKVEVPGTDRGDEIGAMAETVQVFKDN
;
A
#
# COMPACT_ATOMS: atom_id res chain seq x y z
N GLY A 1 -15.64 23.25 15.98
CA GLY A 1 -17.04 23.59 16.28
C GLY A 1 -17.29 23.99 17.72
N ILE A 2 -17.08 23.11 18.70
CA ILE A 2 -17.50 23.33 20.09
C ILE A 2 -16.77 24.51 20.76
N GLU A 3 -15.45 24.62 20.62
CA GLU A 3 -14.68 25.75 21.14
C GLU A 3 -15.21 27.09 20.62
N ARG A 4 -15.53 27.16 19.32
CA ARG A 4 -16.13 28.35 18.71
C ARG A 4 -17.41 28.78 19.42
N ALA A 5 -18.29 27.83 19.70
CA ALA A 5 -19.56 28.08 20.41
C ALA A 5 -19.35 28.50 21.86
N MET A 6 -18.44 27.84 22.59
CA MET A 6 -18.11 28.21 23.99
C MET A 6 -17.51 29.60 24.07
N GLY A 7 -16.59 29.97 23.18
CA GLY A 7 -16.00 31.31 23.12
C GLY A 7 -17.04 32.37 22.75
N ALA A 8 -17.90 32.13 21.74
CA ALA A 8 -18.97 33.06 21.39
C ALA A 8 -19.92 33.30 22.56
N GLY A 9 -20.30 32.26 23.33
CA GLY A 9 -21.13 32.41 24.51
C GLY A 9 -20.44 33.18 25.64
N GLY A 10 -19.14 32.93 25.88
CA GLY A 10 -18.38 33.63 26.92
C GLY A 10 -18.14 35.12 26.61
N PHE A 11 -17.68 35.41 25.40
CA PHE A 11 -17.46 36.80 24.94
C PHE A 11 -18.79 37.58 24.81
N GLY A 12 -19.83 36.93 24.26
CA GLY A 12 -21.13 37.58 24.12
C GLY A 12 -21.86 37.86 25.44
N ALA A 13 -21.56 37.08 26.47
CA ALA A 13 -22.06 37.35 27.83
C ALA A 13 -21.12 38.28 28.64
N HIS A 14 -20.01 38.73 28.06
CA HIS A 14 -18.95 39.45 28.75
C HIS A 14 -18.42 38.72 30.00
N GLN A 15 -18.63 37.43 30.08
CA GLN A 15 -18.22 36.59 31.21
C GLN A 15 -18.15 35.11 30.81
N PHE A 16 -17.10 34.44 31.18
CA PHE A 16 -17.00 32.98 31.10
C PHE A 16 -17.50 32.34 32.39
N LYS A 17 -18.76 31.88 32.40
CA LYS A 17 -19.30 31.11 33.54
C LYS A 17 -18.43 29.86 33.77
N PRO A 18 -18.27 29.36 35.03
CA PRO A 18 -17.33 28.29 35.35
C PRO A 18 -17.42 27.05 34.46
N VAL A 19 -18.64 26.60 34.13
CA VAL A 19 -18.88 25.43 33.27
C VAL A 19 -18.38 25.69 31.83
N ILE A 20 -18.64 26.87 31.27
CA ILE A 20 -18.22 27.28 29.93
C ILE A 20 -16.70 27.43 29.88
N HIS A 21 -16.12 28.10 30.89
CA HIS A 21 -14.68 28.29 31.03
C HIS A 21 -13.95 26.96 31.11
N HIS A 22 -14.37 26.07 32.01
CA HIS A 22 -13.76 24.75 32.15
C HIS A 22 -13.77 23.97 30.82
N LYS A 23 -14.91 23.95 30.15
CA LYS A 23 -15.05 23.27 28.84
C LYS A 23 -14.17 23.90 27.77
N PHE A 24 -14.08 25.24 27.73
CA PHE A 24 -13.25 25.97 26.78
C PHE A 24 -11.77 25.61 26.96
N VAL A 25 -11.26 25.65 28.19
CA VAL A 25 -9.87 25.28 28.53
C VAL A 25 -9.58 23.81 28.20
N GLN A 26 -10.51 22.92 28.57
CA GLN A 26 -10.41 21.50 28.25
C GLN A 26 -10.27 21.26 26.75
N LEU A 27 -11.06 21.92 25.91
CA LEU A 27 -11.01 21.78 24.46
C LEU A 27 -9.68 22.25 23.88
N ILE A 28 -9.11 23.33 24.41
CA ILE A 28 -7.78 23.82 23.99
C ILE A 28 -6.69 22.79 24.36
N ALA A 29 -6.75 22.23 25.58
CA ALA A 29 -5.83 21.20 26.03
C ALA A 29 -5.91 19.93 25.15
N MET A 30 -7.14 19.49 24.82
CA MET A 30 -7.34 18.35 23.91
C MET A 30 -6.75 18.60 22.54
N GLN A 31 -6.95 19.80 21.96
CA GLN A 31 -6.35 20.18 20.68
C GLN A 31 -4.82 20.07 20.72
N LYS A 32 -4.20 20.55 21.81
CA LYS A 32 -2.75 20.44 22.00
C LYS A 32 -2.27 18.98 22.05
N THR A 33 -3.04 18.11 22.71
CA THR A 33 -2.75 16.67 22.76
C THR A 33 -2.85 16.01 21.39
N PHE A 34 -3.90 16.31 20.63
CA PHE A 34 -4.05 15.77 19.26
C PHE A 34 -2.96 16.28 18.32
N LEU A 35 -2.57 17.55 18.44
CA LEU A 35 -1.45 18.10 17.70
C LEU A 35 -0.12 17.43 18.07
N GLY A 36 0.08 17.11 19.34
CA GLY A 36 1.23 16.31 19.79
C GLY A 36 1.29 14.95 19.08
N ARG A 37 0.15 14.24 18.99
CA ARG A 37 0.05 12.96 18.25
C ARG A 37 0.33 13.15 16.76
N PHE A 38 -0.23 14.18 16.15
CA PHE A 38 0.06 14.52 14.76
C PHE A 38 1.57 14.70 14.53
N ASN A 39 2.25 15.45 15.40
CA ASN A 39 3.69 15.68 15.30
C ASN A 39 4.54 14.40 15.46
N ILE A 40 4.03 13.36 16.10
CA ILE A 40 4.71 12.06 16.20
C ILE A 40 4.57 11.28 14.88
N HIS A 41 3.37 11.23 14.29
CA HIS A 41 3.05 10.32 13.19
C HIS A 41 3.13 10.95 11.80
N ALA A 42 3.00 12.27 11.69
CA ALA A 42 3.02 12.97 10.42
C ALA A 42 4.39 12.96 9.75
N SER A 43 4.42 12.93 8.42
CA SER A 43 5.64 13.09 7.64
C SER A 43 6.27 14.49 7.83
N GLN A 44 7.54 14.64 7.44
CA GLN A 44 8.20 15.95 7.51
C GLN A 44 7.51 16.99 6.63
N GLU A 45 7.02 16.58 5.46
CA GLU A 45 6.26 17.45 4.55
C GLU A 45 4.94 17.90 5.16
N GLN A 46 4.19 16.99 5.78
CA GLN A 46 2.94 17.31 6.47
C GLN A 46 3.16 18.26 7.64
N LYS A 47 4.24 18.06 8.42
CA LYS A 47 4.62 18.97 9.51
C LYS A 47 4.99 20.35 8.98
N ALA A 48 5.77 20.42 7.91
CA ALA A 48 6.16 21.68 7.29
C ALA A 48 4.92 22.41 6.74
N PHE A 49 4.01 21.70 6.06
CA PHE A 49 2.77 22.25 5.56
C PHE A 49 1.87 22.76 6.69
N TYR A 50 1.70 21.97 7.77
CA TYR A 50 0.99 22.43 8.96
C TYR A 50 1.58 23.72 9.51
N LYS A 51 2.90 23.77 9.70
CA LYS A 51 3.59 24.94 10.27
C LYS A 51 3.43 26.18 9.39
N SER A 52 3.52 26.05 8.08
CA SER A 52 3.36 27.18 7.16
C SER A 52 1.89 27.65 7.05
N THR A 53 0.92 26.74 7.17
CA THR A 53 -0.50 27.07 7.11
C THR A 53 -1.04 27.62 8.42
N MET A 54 -0.59 27.07 9.57
CA MET A 54 -1.06 27.44 10.90
C MET A 54 -0.22 28.54 11.55
N THR A 55 0.01 29.62 10.80
CA THR A 55 0.76 30.81 11.20
C THR A 55 0.07 32.08 10.69
N GLY A 56 0.47 33.24 11.24
CA GLY A 56 0.01 34.55 10.78
C GLY A 56 -1.13 35.14 11.59
N PRO A 57 -1.64 36.33 11.17
CA PRO A 57 -2.47 37.20 12.01
C PRO A 57 -3.75 36.53 12.56
N VAL A 58 -4.37 35.66 11.77
CA VAL A 58 -5.59 34.94 12.19
C VAL A 58 -5.30 34.00 13.37
N VAL A 59 -4.18 33.27 13.30
CA VAL A 59 -3.80 32.31 14.34
C VAL A 59 -3.37 33.06 15.60
N ASP A 60 -2.61 34.14 15.42
CA ASP A 60 -2.12 34.97 16.53
C ASP A 60 -3.29 35.63 17.27
N GLU A 61 -4.27 36.14 16.55
CA GLU A 61 -5.46 36.79 17.12
C GLU A 61 -6.32 35.78 17.89
N VAL A 62 -6.51 34.56 17.34
CA VAL A 62 -7.22 33.49 18.10
C VAL A 62 -6.46 33.16 19.37
N ASN A 63 -5.13 33.09 19.34
CA ASN A 63 -4.33 32.79 20.51
C ASN A 63 -4.40 33.94 21.55
N ARG A 64 -4.43 35.19 21.13
CA ARG A 64 -4.66 36.35 21.97
C ARG A 64 -6.02 36.28 22.68
N MET A 65 -7.08 36.04 21.93
CA MET A 65 -8.44 35.91 22.47
C MET A 65 -8.57 34.70 23.40
N ARG A 66 -7.94 33.56 23.09
CA ARG A 66 -7.88 32.40 23.98
C ARG A 66 -7.25 32.75 25.33
N LYS A 67 -6.14 33.51 25.30
CA LYS A 67 -5.48 33.93 26.53
C LYS A 67 -6.39 34.81 27.39
N ILE A 68 -7.08 35.77 26.81
CA ILE A 68 -8.08 36.61 27.51
C ILE A 68 -9.17 35.74 28.14
N ALA A 69 -9.73 34.80 27.36
CA ALA A 69 -10.76 33.90 27.88
C ALA A 69 -10.28 33.02 29.04
N ILE A 70 -9.06 32.50 28.95
CA ILE A 70 -8.44 31.67 30.01
C ILE A 70 -8.23 32.49 31.27
N ASP A 71 -7.74 33.72 31.16
CA ASP A 71 -7.39 34.60 32.26
C ASP A 71 -8.64 35.30 32.87
N SER A 72 -9.79 35.30 32.17
CA SER A 72 -11.00 36.04 32.53
C SER A 72 -11.57 35.74 33.93
N PRO A 73 -11.49 34.52 34.53
CA PRO A 73 -11.91 34.33 35.91
C PRO A 73 -11.04 35.04 36.94
N ILE A 74 -9.79 35.33 36.60
CA ILE A 74 -8.85 36.01 37.48
C ILE A 74 -8.93 37.53 37.30
N THR A 75 -9.03 37.96 36.02
CA THR A 75 -9.05 39.39 35.67
C THR A 75 -10.42 40.03 35.83
N GLY A 76 -11.47 39.24 35.90
CA GLY A 76 -12.86 39.69 35.89
C GLY A 76 -13.33 40.35 34.57
N SER A 77 -12.55 40.22 33.49
CA SER A 77 -12.78 40.88 32.23
C SER A 77 -12.59 39.95 31.03
N THR A 78 -13.39 40.16 29.98
CA THR A 78 -13.21 39.51 28.67
C THR A 78 -12.46 40.40 27.67
N GLY A 79 -11.85 41.52 28.13
CA GLY A 79 -10.98 42.39 27.33
C GLY A 79 -11.65 43.02 26.12
N ASP A 80 -12.93 43.35 26.21
CA ASP A 80 -13.73 43.94 25.12
C ASP A 80 -13.70 43.15 23.80
N VAL A 81 -13.47 41.84 23.87
CA VAL A 81 -13.52 40.98 22.68
C VAL A 81 -14.98 40.80 22.26
N ASP A 82 -15.30 41.26 21.04
CA ASP A 82 -16.63 41.05 20.45
C ASP A 82 -16.85 39.58 20.05
N ALA A 83 -18.02 39.06 20.37
CA ALA A 83 -18.40 37.68 20.05
C ALA A 83 -18.40 37.40 18.54
N THR A 84 -18.77 38.40 17.71
CA THR A 84 -18.76 38.26 16.25
C THR A 84 -17.32 38.23 15.73
N HIS A 85 -16.43 39.06 16.29
CA HIS A 85 -15.02 39.02 15.96
C HIS A 85 -14.38 37.66 16.32
N TRP A 86 -14.63 37.15 17.54
CA TRP A 86 -14.23 35.80 17.91
C TRP A 86 -14.74 34.76 16.91
N PHE A 87 -16.04 34.79 16.59
CA PHE A 87 -16.67 33.80 15.72
C PHE A 87 -16.06 33.79 14.32
N LYS A 88 -15.83 34.95 13.72
CA LYS A 88 -15.17 35.09 12.40
C LYS A 88 -13.74 34.61 12.42
N THR A 89 -12.96 35.04 13.40
CA THR A 89 -11.53 34.75 13.48
C THR A 89 -11.26 33.27 13.77
N ILE A 90 -11.99 32.66 14.69
CA ILE A 90 -11.86 31.23 14.97
C ILE A 90 -12.35 30.38 13.79
N THR A 91 -13.37 30.85 13.04
CA THR A 91 -13.83 30.18 11.82
C THR A 91 -12.73 30.23 10.74
N ALA A 92 -12.07 31.35 10.55
CA ALA A 92 -10.93 31.46 9.64
C ALA A 92 -9.79 30.48 10.02
N LYS A 93 -9.49 30.38 11.32
CA LYS A 93 -8.51 29.37 11.79
C LYS A 93 -8.99 27.93 11.55
N ILE A 94 -10.27 27.63 11.72
CA ILE A 94 -10.84 26.30 11.41
C ILE A 94 -10.68 25.98 9.92
N ASN A 95 -10.85 26.98 9.03
CA ASN A 95 -10.65 26.81 7.60
C ASN A 95 -9.18 26.52 7.25
N LEU A 96 -8.23 27.14 7.94
CA LEU A 96 -6.81 26.79 7.79
C LEU A 96 -6.53 25.34 8.21
N LEU A 97 -7.13 24.89 9.33
CA LEU A 97 -7.04 23.48 9.74
C LEU A 97 -7.68 22.54 8.71
N LYS A 98 -8.78 22.94 8.08
CA LYS A 98 -9.41 22.18 7.00
C LYS A 98 -8.48 22.03 5.80
N THR A 99 -7.76 23.10 5.41
CA THR A 99 -6.76 23.02 4.34
C THR A 99 -5.67 21.99 4.68
N VAL A 100 -5.23 21.92 5.94
CA VAL A 100 -4.26 20.90 6.37
C VAL A 100 -4.87 19.49 6.29
N GLU A 101 -6.11 19.33 6.74
CA GLU A 101 -6.83 18.04 6.66
C GLU A 101 -6.97 17.56 5.22
N ASP A 102 -7.37 18.44 4.30
CA ASP A 102 -7.53 18.14 2.87
C ASP A 102 -6.20 17.72 2.22
N LYS A 103 -5.09 18.40 2.59
CA LYS A 103 -3.75 18.00 2.14
C LYS A 103 -3.37 16.60 2.62
N ILE A 104 -3.61 16.29 3.90
CA ILE A 104 -3.31 14.97 4.47
C ILE A 104 -4.17 13.88 3.80
N ALA A 105 -5.45 14.15 3.57
CA ALA A 105 -6.35 13.24 2.88
C ALA A 105 -5.89 12.97 1.43
N SER A 106 -5.48 14.03 0.71
CA SER A 106 -4.93 13.91 -0.65
C SER A 106 -3.63 13.09 -0.67
N ASP A 107 -2.72 13.33 0.26
CA ASP A 107 -1.46 12.58 0.37
C ASP A 107 -1.72 11.08 0.65
N LEU A 108 -2.70 10.78 1.50
CA LEU A 108 -3.09 9.41 1.78
C LEU A 108 -3.66 8.72 0.54
N GLN A 109 -4.53 9.40 -0.22
CA GLN A 109 -5.08 8.86 -1.47
C GLN A 109 -3.98 8.60 -2.50
N ALA A 110 -3.04 9.54 -2.67
CA ALA A 110 -1.90 9.37 -3.58
C ALA A 110 -1.01 8.18 -3.17
N SER A 111 -0.73 8.03 -1.88
CA SER A 111 0.06 6.90 -1.35
C SER A 111 -0.64 5.57 -1.57
N THR A 112 -1.96 5.50 -1.37
CA THR A 112 -2.76 4.29 -1.60
C THR A 112 -2.75 3.89 -3.08
N ALA A 113 -2.95 4.83 -4.00
CA ALA A 113 -2.90 4.58 -5.44
C ALA A 113 -1.51 4.09 -5.90
N ALA A 114 -0.44 4.65 -5.34
CA ALA A 114 0.92 4.20 -5.63
C ALA A 114 1.18 2.75 -5.18
N ILE A 115 0.71 2.38 -3.99
CA ILE A 115 0.82 1.01 -3.46
C ILE A 115 0.02 0.03 -4.33
N GLU A 116 -1.21 0.39 -4.72
CA GLU A 116 -2.05 -0.43 -5.59
C GLU A 116 -1.36 -0.70 -6.94
N THR A 117 -0.83 0.34 -7.59
CA THR A 117 -0.13 0.22 -8.87
C THR A 117 1.13 -0.65 -8.74
N ALA A 118 1.91 -0.49 -7.68
CA ALA A 118 3.09 -1.31 -7.42
C ALA A 118 2.72 -2.78 -7.18
N ALA A 119 1.65 -3.05 -6.43
CA ALA A 119 1.17 -4.39 -6.16
C ALA A 119 0.68 -5.09 -7.44
N LEU A 120 -0.09 -4.41 -8.28
CA LEU A 120 -0.54 -4.93 -9.58
C LEU A 120 0.64 -5.25 -10.50
N THR A 121 1.62 -4.35 -10.59
CA THR A 121 2.81 -4.56 -11.40
C THR A 121 3.61 -5.78 -10.92
N ALA A 122 3.82 -5.91 -9.61
CA ALA A 122 4.49 -7.07 -9.03
C ALA A 122 3.73 -8.37 -9.31
N PHE A 123 2.41 -8.36 -9.19
CA PHE A 123 1.56 -9.51 -9.49
C PHE A 123 1.68 -9.95 -10.96
N ILE A 124 1.60 -9.00 -11.90
CA ILE A 124 1.73 -9.29 -13.34
C ILE A 124 3.11 -9.88 -13.64
N VAL A 125 4.18 -9.30 -13.10
CA VAL A 125 5.56 -9.81 -13.31
C VAL A 125 5.68 -11.24 -12.80
N LEU A 126 5.19 -11.52 -11.59
CA LEU A 126 5.21 -12.88 -11.03
C LEU A 126 4.38 -13.87 -11.87
N ALA A 127 3.21 -13.45 -12.34
CA ALA A 127 2.36 -14.28 -13.19
C ALA A 127 3.05 -14.63 -14.52
N VAL A 128 3.71 -13.65 -15.15
CA VAL A 128 4.48 -13.88 -16.39
C VAL A 128 5.65 -14.84 -16.17
N ILE A 129 6.42 -14.63 -15.10
CA ILE A 129 7.52 -15.53 -14.76
C ILE A 129 7.02 -16.95 -14.54
N THR A 130 5.94 -17.12 -13.80
CA THR A 130 5.33 -18.44 -13.53
C THR A 130 4.87 -19.11 -14.84
N LEU A 131 4.23 -18.35 -15.73
CA LEU A 131 3.78 -18.86 -17.02
C LEU A 131 4.96 -19.32 -17.89
N VAL A 132 6.04 -18.53 -17.95
CA VAL A 132 7.26 -18.89 -18.69
C VAL A 132 7.89 -20.17 -18.14
N LEU A 133 8.01 -20.29 -16.82
CA LEU A 133 8.53 -21.50 -16.18
C LEU A 133 7.66 -22.73 -16.48
N MET A 134 6.33 -22.56 -16.49
CA MET A 134 5.40 -23.64 -16.84
C MET A 134 5.59 -24.11 -18.28
N ILE A 135 5.74 -23.18 -19.23
CA ILE A 135 5.97 -23.50 -20.64
C ILE A 135 7.30 -24.22 -20.81
N LEU A 136 8.37 -23.74 -20.17
CA LEU A 136 9.69 -24.37 -20.21
C LEU A 136 9.66 -25.79 -19.65
N THR A 137 8.96 -25.98 -18.53
CA THR A 137 8.80 -27.32 -17.93
C THR A 137 8.03 -28.25 -18.85
N ALA A 138 6.92 -27.78 -19.44
CA ALA A 138 6.17 -28.58 -20.39
C ALA A 138 6.97 -28.96 -21.63
N ALA A 139 7.74 -28.01 -22.16
CA ALA A 139 8.63 -28.25 -23.30
C ALA A 139 9.73 -29.27 -22.96
N MET A 140 10.33 -29.19 -21.76
CA MET A 140 11.32 -30.14 -21.31
C MET A 140 10.73 -31.54 -21.17
N VAL A 141 9.55 -31.67 -20.54
CA VAL A 141 8.84 -32.97 -20.42
C VAL A 141 8.54 -33.55 -21.79
N TYR A 142 8.02 -32.72 -22.70
CA TYR A 142 7.75 -33.14 -24.08
C TYR A 142 9.03 -33.65 -24.78
N TYR A 143 10.14 -32.94 -24.65
CA TYR A 143 11.43 -33.33 -25.22
C TYR A 143 11.93 -34.66 -24.65
N VAL A 144 11.90 -34.84 -23.32
CA VAL A 144 12.32 -36.08 -22.66
C VAL A 144 11.43 -37.25 -23.09
N VAL A 145 10.12 -37.07 -23.10
CA VAL A 145 9.19 -38.16 -23.48
C VAL A 145 9.41 -38.55 -24.94
N THR A 146 9.46 -37.61 -25.86
CA THR A 146 9.57 -37.94 -27.31
C THR A 146 11.00 -38.28 -27.72
N GLY A 147 12.02 -37.70 -27.10
CA GLY A 147 13.39 -37.94 -27.44
C GLY A 147 14.02 -39.17 -26.77
N ILE A 148 13.55 -39.54 -25.61
CA ILE A 148 14.19 -40.62 -24.82
C ILE A 148 13.19 -41.72 -24.47
N THR A 149 12.09 -41.38 -23.77
CA THR A 149 11.21 -42.38 -23.16
C THR A 149 10.51 -43.26 -24.20
N ARG A 150 9.92 -42.64 -25.26
CA ARG A 150 9.25 -43.38 -26.32
C ARG A 150 10.23 -44.26 -27.10
N PRO A 151 11.34 -43.77 -27.66
CA PRO A 151 12.29 -44.60 -28.38
C PRO A 151 12.83 -45.78 -27.56
N LEU A 152 13.10 -45.61 -26.26
CA LEU A 152 13.49 -46.72 -25.39
C LEU A 152 12.37 -47.75 -25.19
N ALA A 153 11.10 -47.33 -25.07
CA ALA A 153 9.98 -48.24 -24.97
C ALA A 153 9.83 -49.03 -26.28
N ASP A 154 9.86 -48.33 -27.43
CA ASP A 154 9.73 -48.96 -28.75
C ASP A 154 10.89 -49.98 -28.99
N MET A 155 12.11 -49.65 -28.53
CA MET A 155 13.26 -50.55 -28.58
C MET A 155 13.07 -51.80 -27.68
N THR A 156 12.49 -51.60 -26.47
CA THR A 156 12.18 -52.71 -25.58
C THR A 156 11.13 -53.66 -26.18
N ASP A 157 10.12 -53.11 -26.83
CA ASP A 157 9.08 -53.91 -27.52
C ASP A 157 9.68 -54.67 -28.70
N ALA A 158 10.57 -54.05 -29.50
CA ALA A 158 11.28 -54.73 -30.58
C ALA A 158 12.19 -55.88 -30.09
N MET A 159 12.92 -55.66 -28.97
CA MET A 159 13.71 -56.71 -28.33
C MET A 159 12.86 -57.85 -27.80
N SER A 160 11.71 -57.60 -27.23
CA SER A 160 10.75 -58.62 -26.75
C SER A 160 10.24 -59.47 -27.92
N ALA A 161 9.84 -58.86 -29.01
CA ALA A 161 9.41 -59.59 -30.20
C ALA A 161 10.54 -60.45 -30.82
N LEU A 162 11.78 -59.96 -30.86
CA LEU A 162 12.96 -60.72 -31.27
C LEU A 162 13.18 -61.95 -30.37
N ALA A 163 13.04 -61.80 -29.08
CA ALA A 163 13.19 -62.88 -28.08
C ALA A 163 12.10 -63.97 -28.26
N GLU A 164 10.94 -63.62 -28.72
CA GLU A 164 9.83 -64.53 -29.08
C GLU A 164 10.03 -65.18 -30.49
N GLY A 165 11.09 -64.82 -31.20
CA GLY A 165 11.47 -65.41 -32.48
C GLY A 165 10.91 -64.66 -33.71
N ASP A 166 10.31 -63.49 -33.52
CA ASP A 166 9.84 -62.66 -34.65
C ASP A 166 10.99 -61.86 -35.27
N LYS A 167 11.69 -62.48 -36.26
CA LYS A 167 12.76 -61.85 -36.98
C LYS A 167 12.25 -60.78 -38.05
N LYS A 168 10.98 -60.53 -38.14
CA LYS A 168 10.42 -59.53 -39.06
C LYS A 168 10.22 -58.15 -38.39
N VAL A 169 10.32 -58.06 -37.04
CA VAL A 169 10.14 -56.80 -36.32
C VAL A 169 11.13 -55.75 -36.81
N GLU A 170 10.68 -54.54 -37.06
CA GLU A 170 11.54 -53.40 -37.39
C GLU A 170 12.20 -52.91 -36.09
N VAL A 171 13.50 -52.63 -36.14
CA VAL A 171 14.23 -52.01 -35.03
C VAL A 171 14.13 -50.49 -35.18
N PRO A 172 13.42 -49.80 -34.25
CA PRO A 172 13.21 -48.37 -34.36
C PRO A 172 14.50 -47.60 -34.02
N GLY A 173 14.70 -46.44 -34.64
CA GLY A 173 15.77 -45.50 -34.28
C GLY A 173 17.15 -45.80 -34.89
N THR A 174 17.28 -46.65 -35.85
CA THR A 174 18.53 -46.91 -36.59
C THR A 174 19.00 -45.70 -37.44
N ASP A 175 18.16 -44.73 -37.66
CA ASP A 175 18.44 -43.45 -38.31
C ASP A 175 18.93 -42.32 -37.37
N ARG A 176 19.03 -42.61 -36.07
CA ARG A 176 19.42 -41.60 -35.05
C ARG A 176 20.94 -41.57 -34.95
N GLY A 177 21.45 -40.35 -34.69
CA GLY A 177 22.87 -40.11 -34.51
C GLY A 177 23.30 -39.95 -33.02
N ASP A 178 22.47 -40.42 -32.07
CA ASP A 178 22.73 -40.35 -30.63
C ASP A 178 22.93 -41.76 -30.02
N GLU A 179 23.03 -41.82 -28.69
CA GLU A 179 23.26 -43.07 -27.97
C GLU A 179 22.10 -44.08 -28.18
N ILE A 180 20.87 -43.61 -28.39
CA ILE A 180 19.73 -44.44 -28.72
C ILE A 180 19.89 -45.08 -30.12
N GLY A 181 20.44 -44.31 -31.06
CA GLY A 181 20.77 -44.83 -32.40
C GLY A 181 21.86 -45.91 -32.35
N ALA A 182 22.91 -45.74 -31.56
CA ALA A 182 23.94 -46.76 -31.36
C ALA A 182 23.39 -48.06 -30.75
N MET A 183 22.42 -47.92 -29.83
CA MET A 183 21.69 -49.08 -29.29
C MET A 183 20.86 -49.77 -30.38
N ALA A 184 20.16 -49.01 -31.22
CA ALA A 184 19.36 -49.52 -32.30
C ALA A 184 20.19 -50.31 -33.32
N GLU A 185 21.33 -49.80 -33.72
CA GLU A 185 22.28 -50.51 -34.58
C GLU A 185 22.75 -51.84 -33.99
N THR A 186 23.05 -51.87 -32.68
CA THR A 186 23.48 -53.08 -31.99
C THR A 186 22.34 -54.14 -32.00
N VAL A 187 21.10 -53.72 -31.74
CA VAL A 187 19.94 -54.59 -31.80
C VAL A 187 19.70 -55.10 -33.22
N GLN A 188 19.91 -54.26 -34.25
CA GLN A 188 19.79 -54.65 -35.65
C GLN A 188 20.82 -55.75 -36.00
N VAL A 189 22.09 -55.60 -35.60
CA VAL A 189 23.10 -56.65 -35.77
C VAL A 189 22.73 -57.96 -35.10
N PHE A 190 22.11 -57.87 -33.89
CA PHE A 190 21.62 -59.08 -33.20
C PHE A 190 20.49 -59.76 -33.91
N LYS A 191 19.57 -59.01 -34.53
CA LYS A 191 18.45 -59.51 -35.35
C LYS A 191 18.96 -60.22 -36.62
N ASP A 192 20.01 -59.73 -37.26
CA ASP A 192 20.53 -60.19 -38.52
C ASP A 192 21.36 -61.48 -38.39
N ASN A 193 21.81 -61.83 -37.18
CA ASN A 193 22.53 -63.07 -36.88
C ASN A 193 21.56 -64.18 -36.45
#